data_d1d9913c7c352341bf665341df20916b
#
_entry.id   d1d9913c7c352341bf665341df20916b
#
_cell.length_a   1.000
_cell.length_b   1.000
_cell.length_c   1.000
_cell.angle_alpha   90.00
_cell.angle_beta   90.00
_cell.angle_gamma   90.00
#
_symmetry.space_group_name_H-M   'P 1'
#
loop_
_entity.id
_entity.type
_entity.pdbx_description
1 polymer ?
#
loop_
_entity_poly.entity_id
_entity_poly.type
_entity_poly.pdbx_seq_one_letter_code
_entity_poly.pdbx_strand_id
1 'polypeptide(L)'
;MPRILYIEDDANNRMLVRRILLAADIDVDEAEDAFIGIDMAVTNPPDLILMDVSMPGMDGLTATAELRNKPSLNHVPIVALTANVMQGDREKTLNAGCDGYIGKPIDVDTFVDEVVKYLR
;
A
#
# COMPACT_ATOMS: atom_id res chain seq x y z
N MET A 1 13.78 -7.18 10.21
CA MET A 1 13.55 -6.53 8.92
C MET A 1 12.06 -6.36 8.69
N PRO A 2 11.53 -5.14 8.54
CA PRO A 2 10.10 -4.96 8.26
C PRO A 2 9.71 -5.59 6.93
N ARG A 3 8.50 -6.05 6.84
CA ARG A 3 7.95 -6.65 5.62
C ARG A 3 6.72 -5.87 5.18
N ILE A 4 6.75 -5.39 3.95
CA ILE A 4 5.67 -4.61 3.35
C ILE A 4 5.02 -5.43 2.25
N LEU A 5 3.69 -5.43 2.22
CA LEU A 5 2.94 -5.98 1.10
C LEU A 5 2.57 -4.82 0.18
N TYR A 6 3.01 -4.90 -1.08
CA TYR A 6 2.71 -3.88 -2.09
C TYR A 6 1.73 -4.43 -3.11
N ILE A 7 0.56 -3.84 -3.17
CA ILE A 7 -0.51 -4.25 -4.09
C ILE A 7 -0.57 -3.25 -5.24
N GLU A 8 -0.19 -3.67 -6.43
CA GLU A 8 -0.02 -2.83 -7.60
C GLU A 8 -0.08 -3.69 -8.86
N ASP A 9 -0.87 -3.28 -9.84
CA ASP A 9 -1.02 -4.02 -11.09
C ASP A 9 0.12 -3.79 -12.09
N ASP A 10 0.82 -2.66 -12.01
CA ASP A 10 1.91 -2.32 -12.92
C ASP A 10 3.23 -2.95 -12.49
N ALA A 11 3.76 -3.85 -13.30
CA ALA A 11 5.00 -4.55 -12.99
C ALA A 11 6.21 -3.61 -12.87
N ASN A 12 6.24 -2.53 -13.65
CA ASN A 12 7.34 -1.57 -13.58
C ASN A 12 7.32 -0.80 -12.27
N ASN A 13 6.13 -0.43 -11.78
CA ASN A 13 6.00 0.22 -10.48
C ASN A 13 6.39 -0.74 -9.35
N ARG A 14 5.99 -2.00 -9.46
CA ARG A 14 6.39 -3.00 -8.45
C ARG A 14 7.91 -3.14 -8.37
N MET A 15 8.56 -3.20 -9.53
CA MET A 15 10.02 -3.31 -9.60
C MET A 15 10.71 -2.10 -8.97
N LEU A 16 10.24 -0.91 -9.29
CA LEU A 16 10.82 0.34 -8.77
C LEU A 16 10.72 0.39 -7.25
N VAL A 17 9.53 0.18 -6.70
CA VAL A 17 9.28 0.24 -5.26
C VAL A 17 10.08 -0.84 -4.53
N ARG A 18 10.12 -2.05 -5.10
CA ARG A 18 10.90 -3.14 -4.51
C ARG A 18 12.37 -2.79 -4.39
N ARG A 19 12.96 -2.23 -5.45
CA ARG A 19 14.36 -1.84 -5.44
C ARG A 19 14.65 -0.77 -4.39
N ILE A 20 13.78 0.23 -4.30
CA ILE A 20 13.93 1.32 -3.34
C ILE A 20 13.89 0.78 -1.91
N LEU A 21 12.90 -0.04 -1.60
CA LEU A 21 12.70 -0.54 -0.24
C LEU A 21 13.75 -1.58 0.15
N LEU A 22 14.14 -2.46 -0.76
CA LEU A 22 15.21 -3.44 -0.48
C LEU A 22 16.53 -2.75 -0.18
N ALA A 23 16.83 -1.66 -0.87
CA ALA A 23 18.03 -0.89 -0.59
C ALA A 23 18.02 -0.27 0.82
N ALA A 24 16.85 -0.15 1.43
CA ALA A 24 16.68 0.36 2.79
C ALA A 24 16.47 -0.77 3.81
N ASP A 25 16.79 -2.00 3.44
CA ASP A 25 16.64 -3.20 4.29
C ASP A 25 15.18 -3.49 4.67
N ILE A 26 14.25 -3.22 3.76
CA ILE A 26 12.82 -3.51 3.93
C ILE A 26 12.43 -4.59 2.93
N ASP A 27 11.86 -5.70 3.41
CA ASP A 27 11.37 -6.77 2.55
C ASP A 27 10.04 -6.38 1.91
N VAL A 28 9.86 -6.76 0.65
CA VAL A 28 8.64 -6.45 -0.09
C VAL A 28 8.06 -7.72 -0.69
N ASP A 29 6.79 -8.00 -0.35
CA ASP A 29 5.98 -8.98 -1.05
C ASP A 29 5.11 -8.22 -2.05
N GLU A 30 4.92 -8.76 -3.23
CA GLU A 30 4.18 -8.11 -4.30
C GLU A 30 2.90 -8.87 -4.62
N ALA A 31 1.81 -8.12 -4.84
CA ALA A 31 0.55 -8.67 -5.33
C ALA A 31 0.15 -7.86 -6.56
N GLU A 32 -0.23 -8.54 -7.62
CA GLU A 32 -0.55 -7.89 -8.90
C GLU A 32 -2.00 -7.40 -8.99
N ASP A 33 -2.85 -7.77 -8.04
CA ASP A 33 -4.21 -7.26 -7.94
C ASP A 33 -4.70 -7.31 -6.49
N ALA A 34 -5.86 -6.69 -6.27
CA ALA A 34 -6.42 -6.57 -4.92
C ALA A 34 -6.84 -7.92 -4.34
N PHE A 35 -7.36 -8.84 -5.16
CA PHE A 35 -7.81 -10.15 -4.67
C PHE A 35 -6.63 -10.95 -4.13
N ILE A 36 -5.54 -11.00 -4.88
CA ILE A 36 -4.30 -11.67 -4.45
C ILE A 36 -3.76 -10.98 -3.20
N GLY A 37 -3.73 -9.66 -3.19
CA GLY A 37 -3.21 -8.89 -2.07
C GLY A 37 -3.98 -9.12 -0.79
N ILE A 38 -5.30 -9.14 -0.84
CA ILE A 38 -6.14 -9.39 0.33
C ILE A 38 -5.86 -10.80 0.88
N ASP A 39 -5.80 -11.80 0.00
CA ASP A 39 -5.51 -13.17 0.40
C ASP A 39 -4.15 -13.30 1.07
N MET A 40 -3.13 -12.66 0.50
CA MET A 40 -1.78 -12.65 1.07
C MET A 40 -1.76 -12.00 2.44
N ALA A 41 -2.44 -10.86 2.60
CA ALA A 41 -2.47 -10.13 3.86
C ALA A 41 -3.16 -10.94 4.97
N VAL A 42 -4.24 -11.63 4.65
CA VAL A 42 -4.96 -12.44 5.63
C VAL A 42 -4.14 -13.66 6.03
N THR A 43 -3.49 -14.29 5.06
CA THR A 43 -2.70 -15.51 5.30
C THR A 43 -1.44 -15.22 6.12
N ASN A 44 -0.80 -14.09 5.85
CA ASN A 44 0.44 -13.71 6.52
C ASN A 44 0.51 -12.18 6.68
N PRO A 45 -0.09 -11.62 7.74
CA PRO A 45 -0.19 -10.17 7.91
C PRO A 45 1.18 -9.48 7.84
N PRO A 46 1.32 -8.48 6.98
CA PRO A 46 2.56 -7.72 6.87
C PRO A 46 2.67 -6.65 7.95
N ASP A 47 3.81 -5.96 7.99
CA ASP A 47 3.99 -4.82 8.88
C ASP A 47 3.32 -3.56 8.34
N LEU A 48 3.13 -3.48 7.02
CA LEU A 48 2.48 -2.35 6.38
C LEU A 48 1.99 -2.80 5.00
N ILE A 49 0.89 -2.21 4.53
CA ILE A 49 0.38 -2.43 3.18
C ILE A 49 0.48 -1.14 2.40
N LEU A 50 1.14 -1.20 1.23
CA LEU A 50 1.10 -0.14 0.24
C LEU A 50 0.04 -0.53 -0.79
N MET A 51 -0.94 0.34 -1.00
CA MET A 51 -2.10 0.05 -1.82
C MET A 51 -2.24 1.05 -2.96
N ASP A 52 -2.05 0.59 -4.20
CA ASP A 52 -2.35 1.43 -5.36
C ASP A 52 -3.85 1.65 -5.44
N VAL A 53 -4.26 2.91 -5.62
CA VAL A 53 -5.67 3.26 -5.69
C VAL A 53 -6.29 2.89 -7.04
N SER A 54 -5.55 3.07 -8.12
CA SER A 54 -6.06 2.85 -9.48
C SER A 54 -5.68 1.49 -10.01
N MET A 55 -6.56 0.50 -9.83
CA MET A 55 -6.34 -0.84 -10.35
C MET A 55 -7.60 -1.35 -11.06
N PRO A 56 -7.47 -2.16 -12.13
CA PRO A 56 -8.63 -2.78 -12.76
C PRO A 56 -9.25 -3.82 -11.83
N GLY A 57 -10.53 -4.07 -11.99
CA GLY A 57 -11.29 -4.99 -11.15
C GLY A 57 -11.70 -4.34 -9.85
N MET A 58 -10.98 -4.64 -8.77
CA MET A 58 -11.22 -4.01 -7.47
C MET A 58 -10.19 -2.89 -7.26
N ASP A 59 -10.66 -1.65 -7.10
CA ASP A 59 -9.76 -0.52 -6.83
C ASP A 59 -9.20 -0.58 -5.40
N GLY A 60 -8.16 0.23 -5.15
CA GLY A 60 -7.47 0.20 -3.87
C GLY A 60 -8.29 0.64 -2.68
N LEU A 61 -9.25 1.55 -2.85
CA LEU A 61 -10.09 2.01 -1.75
C LEU A 61 -11.10 0.94 -1.35
N THR A 62 -11.68 0.25 -2.34
CA THR A 62 -12.56 -0.89 -2.08
C THR A 62 -11.79 -2.01 -1.38
N ALA A 63 -10.58 -2.29 -1.85
CA ALA A 63 -9.72 -3.30 -1.23
C ALA A 63 -9.39 -2.94 0.22
N THR A 64 -9.13 -1.67 0.50
CA THR A 64 -8.85 -1.20 1.85
C THR A 64 -10.04 -1.43 2.77
N ALA A 65 -11.25 -1.12 2.31
CA ALA A 65 -12.46 -1.36 3.10
C ALA A 65 -12.63 -2.86 3.40
N GLU A 66 -12.34 -3.72 2.43
CA GLU A 66 -12.37 -5.17 2.64
C GLU A 66 -11.35 -5.61 3.69
N LEU A 67 -10.13 -5.08 3.63
CA LEU A 67 -9.08 -5.41 4.60
C LEU A 67 -9.47 -4.95 6.01
N ARG A 68 -10.10 -3.78 6.13
CA ARG A 68 -10.53 -3.27 7.43
C ARG A 68 -11.66 -4.07 8.07
N ASN A 69 -12.37 -4.88 7.28
CA ASN A 69 -13.36 -5.82 7.81
C ASN A 69 -12.74 -7.08 8.40
N LYS A 70 -11.42 -7.25 8.30
CA LYS A 70 -10.69 -8.40 8.84
C LYS A 70 -10.06 -8.01 10.17
N PRO A 71 -10.56 -8.54 11.31
CA PRO A 71 -10.02 -8.17 12.63
C PRO A 71 -8.52 -8.37 12.78
N SER A 72 -7.97 -9.40 12.13
CA SER A 72 -6.54 -9.70 12.20
C SER A 72 -5.67 -8.61 11.55
N LEU A 73 -6.27 -7.72 10.77
CA LEU A 73 -5.54 -6.66 10.05
C LEU A 73 -5.81 -5.27 10.63
N ASN A 74 -6.55 -5.17 11.73
CA ASN A 74 -6.90 -3.87 12.32
C ASN A 74 -5.68 -3.02 12.70
N HIS A 75 -4.59 -3.66 13.08
CA HIS A 75 -3.37 -2.98 13.51
C HIS A 75 -2.37 -2.73 12.38
N VAL A 76 -2.63 -3.24 11.19
CA VAL A 76 -1.71 -3.09 10.05
C VAL A 76 -1.95 -1.75 9.37
N PRO A 77 -0.93 -0.87 9.29
CA PRO A 77 -1.07 0.38 8.55
C PRO A 77 -1.30 0.12 7.07
N ILE A 78 -2.22 0.87 6.47
CA ILE A 78 -2.47 0.84 5.04
C ILE A 78 -2.22 2.24 4.50
N VAL A 79 -1.30 2.36 3.55
CA VAL A 79 -0.92 3.62 2.93
C VAL A 79 -1.25 3.55 1.44
N ALA A 80 -2.09 4.47 0.99
CA ALA A 80 -2.51 4.51 -0.41
C ALA A 80 -1.44 5.20 -1.27
N LEU A 81 -1.21 4.67 -2.48
CA LEU A 81 -0.45 5.35 -3.50
C LEU A 81 -1.43 5.90 -4.53
N THR A 82 -1.42 7.20 -4.73
CA THR A 82 -2.41 7.86 -5.57
C THR A 82 -1.79 8.94 -6.44
N ALA A 83 -2.23 9.02 -7.70
CA ALA A 83 -1.85 10.10 -8.61
C ALA A 83 -2.63 11.39 -8.30
N ASN A 84 -3.71 11.28 -7.52
CA ASN A 84 -4.59 12.39 -7.18
C ASN A 84 -4.51 12.68 -5.69
N VAL A 85 -3.60 13.58 -5.30
CA VAL A 85 -3.46 14.02 -3.90
C VAL A 85 -4.32 15.26 -3.61
N MET A 86 -5.20 15.59 -4.55
CA MET A 86 -6.05 16.76 -4.43
C MET A 86 -7.15 16.53 -3.40
N GLN A 87 -7.74 17.62 -2.99
CA GLN A 87 -8.68 17.77 -1.92
C GLN A 87 -9.83 16.76 -1.99
N GLY A 88 -10.47 16.11 -2.21
CA GLY A 88 -11.51 15.10 -2.20
C GLY A 88 -10.97 13.69 -2.15
N ASP A 89 -9.85 13.46 -2.81
CA ASP A 89 -9.24 12.13 -2.82
C ASP A 89 -8.60 11.78 -1.48
N ARG A 90 -8.06 12.79 -0.80
CA ARG A 90 -7.54 12.60 0.55
C ARG A 90 -8.62 12.11 1.51
N GLU A 91 -9.79 12.75 1.48
CA GLU A 91 -10.90 12.35 2.33
C GLU A 91 -11.41 10.95 2.01
N LYS A 92 -11.55 10.63 0.72
CA LYS A 92 -11.95 9.30 0.28
C LYS A 92 -10.98 8.23 0.75
N THR A 93 -9.69 8.51 0.66
CA THR A 93 -8.63 7.59 1.08
C THR A 93 -8.73 7.30 2.57
N LEU A 94 -8.83 8.34 3.39
CA LEU A 94 -8.93 8.17 4.84
C LEU A 94 -10.25 7.53 5.24
N ASN A 95 -11.35 7.89 4.60
CA ASN A 95 -12.66 7.30 4.90
C ASN A 95 -12.73 5.81 4.54
N ALA A 96 -11.96 5.36 3.56
CA ALA A 96 -11.91 3.95 3.21
C ALA A 96 -11.14 3.12 4.25
N GLY A 97 -10.38 3.76 5.13
CA GLY A 97 -9.65 3.09 6.20
C GLY A 97 -8.14 3.15 6.07
N CYS A 98 -7.61 3.94 5.12
CA CYS A 98 -6.17 4.14 5.01
C CYS A 98 -5.66 5.00 6.15
N ASP A 99 -4.44 4.71 6.61
CA ASP A 99 -3.76 5.52 7.63
C ASP A 99 -3.09 6.75 7.03
N GLY A 100 -2.83 6.72 5.72
CA GLY A 100 -2.22 7.83 5.03
C GLY A 100 -2.17 7.58 3.53
N TYR A 101 -1.48 8.46 2.83
CA TYR A 101 -1.30 8.34 1.39
C TYR A 101 0.04 8.93 0.96
N ILE A 102 0.54 8.45 -0.18
CA ILE A 102 1.76 8.94 -0.82
C ILE A 102 1.41 9.26 -2.26
N GLY A 103 1.83 10.41 -2.74
CA GLY A 103 1.54 10.85 -4.10
C GLY A 103 2.39 10.15 -5.14
N LYS A 104 1.81 9.90 -6.31
CA LYS A 104 2.55 9.48 -7.50
C LYS A 104 2.84 10.71 -8.37
N PRO A 105 3.93 10.73 -9.12
CA PRO A 105 4.96 9.69 -9.23
C PRO A 105 5.80 9.57 -7.97
N ILE A 106 6.35 8.38 -7.76
CA ILE A 106 7.18 8.11 -6.59
C ILE A 106 8.47 8.91 -6.67
N ASP A 107 8.76 9.66 -5.61
CA ASP A 107 10.02 10.39 -5.46
C ASP A 107 11.03 9.48 -4.78
N VAL A 108 12.03 9.04 -5.53
CA VAL A 108 13.03 8.09 -5.04
C VAL A 108 13.74 8.62 -3.78
N ASP A 109 13.94 9.93 -3.69
CA ASP A 109 14.69 10.53 -2.58
C ASP A 109 13.90 10.57 -1.27
N THR A 110 12.57 10.63 -1.32
CA THR A 110 11.74 10.80 -0.12
C THR A 110 10.87 9.58 0.19
N PHE A 111 10.75 8.63 -0.72
CA PHE A 111 9.79 7.53 -0.60
C PHE A 111 10.01 6.69 0.66
N VAL A 112 11.26 6.31 0.94
CA VAL A 112 11.57 5.50 2.11
C VAL A 112 11.16 6.22 3.39
N ASP A 113 11.50 7.49 3.51
CA ASP A 113 11.16 8.28 4.70
C ASP A 113 9.65 8.39 4.89
N GLU A 114 8.91 8.55 3.79
CA GLU A 114 7.45 8.60 3.85
C GLU A 114 6.85 7.27 4.30
N VAL A 115 7.37 6.16 3.80
CA VAL A 115 6.90 4.83 4.18
C VAL A 115 7.22 4.53 5.63
N VAL A 116 8.44 4.84 6.06
CA VAL A 116 8.92 4.53 7.41
C VAL A 116 8.08 5.25 8.48
N LYS A 117 7.56 6.44 8.18
CA LYS A 117 6.67 7.15 9.12
C LYS A 117 5.46 6.32 9.54
N TYR A 118 4.99 5.44 8.69
CA TYR A 118 3.81 4.62 8.97
C TYR A 118 4.17 3.25 9.55
N LEU A 119 5.42 2.85 9.52
CA LEU A 119 5.85 1.59 10.15
C LEU A 119 5.82 1.74 11.68
N ARG A 120 5.29 0.73 12.33
CA ARG A 120 5.13 0.71 13.78
C ARG A 120 5.98 -0.36 14.43
#